data_7f92dded5d04b9781905fc2ab2513ca9
#
_entry.id   7f92dded5d04b9781905fc2ab2513ca9
#
_cell.length_a   1.000
_cell.length_b   1.000
_cell.length_c   1.000
_cell.angle_alpha   90.00
_cell.angle_beta   90.00
_cell.angle_gamma   90.00
#
_symmetry.space_group_name_H-M   'P 1'
#
loop_
_entity.id
_entity.type
_entity.pdbx_description
1 polymer ?
#
loop_
_entity_poly.entity_id
_entity_poly.type
_entity_poly.pdbx_seq_one_letter_code
_entity_poly.pdbx_strand_id
1 'polypeptide(L)'
;LNATLSWKSPILADKTLTWSNGEKGKAMGGTSGTVRKIWAVNAFSSDELASYADHKITAINVMLNSAVTEMRLVILENSKIVYSQQVSAEEIAALEVHKWAKMALTTPYVIDPSAELSYGYYVVHAADLFPGLLDSGPAISGACFISTSTAKSDFDTTVPSWTNIEAAANANWMLSADVEAQSEIKTPVVKDYTVYRDGVEVKSGITGLTYTEELAPGTYTYT
;
A
#
# COMPACT_ATOMS: atom_id res chain seq x y z
N LEU A 1 7.18 48.62 -3.18
CA LEU A 1 7.40 47.35 -3.92
C LEU A 1 6.16 46.47 -3.78
N ASN A 2 5.75 45.87 -4.86
CA ASN A 2 4.68 44.88 -4.81
C ASN A 2 5.29 43.46 -4.75
N ALA A 3 4.84 42.65 -3.79
CA ALA A 3 5.13 41.23 -3.73
C ALA A 3 3.87 40.47 -4.16
N THR A 4 4.01 39.53 -5.10
CA THR A 4 2.95 38.65 -5.52
C THR A 4 3.34 37.22 -5.21
N LEU A 5 2.54 36.57 -4.38
CA LEU A 5 2.64 35.13 -4.12
C LEU A 5 1.68 34.41 -5.04
N SER A 6 2.10 33.26 -5.52
CA SER A 6 1.25 32.33 -6.25
C SER A 6 1.49 30.92 -5.77
N TRP A 7 0.46 30.12 -5.69
CA TRP A 7 0.54 28.72 -5.30
C TRP A 7 -0.35 27.85 -6.18
N LYS A 8 -0.21 26.57 -6.04
CA LYS A 8 -1.07 25.60 -6.73
C LYS A 8 -2.11 25.08 -5.74
N SER A 9 -3.30 24.78 -6.26
CA SER A 9 -4.27 24.02 -5.47
C SER A 9 -3.66 22.71 -5.00
N PRO A 10 -3.89 22.28 -3.76
CA PRO A 10 -3.46 20.97 -3.32
C PRO A 10 -4.11 19.90 -4.22
N ILE A 11 -3.32 18.95 -4.65
CA ILE A 11 -3.76 17.76 -5.40
C ILE A 11 -3.48 16.54 -4.55
N LEU A 12 -4.36 15.55 -4.62
CA LEU A 12 -4.05 14.24 -4.07
C LEU A 12 -2.99 13.59 -4.95
N ALA A 13 -1.87 13.23 -4.34
CA ALA A 13 -0.78 12.57 -5.06
C ALA A 13 -0.96 11.05 -4.99
N ASP A 14 -0.49 10.36 -6.03
CA ASP A 14 -0.35 8.91 -5.99
C ASP A 14 0.61 8.52 -4.87
N LYS A 15 0.32 7.42 -4.22
CA LYS A 15 1.04 6.93 -3.04
C LYS A 15 1.42 5.47 -3.22
N THR A 16 2.30 5.02 -2.35
CA THR A 16 2.58 3.59 -2.18
C THR A 16 2.19 3.18 -0.77
N LEU A 17 1.45 2.10 -0.65
CA LEU A 17 1.10 1.50 0.62
C LEU A 17 2.02 0.29 0.83
N THR A 18 2.93 0.33 1.81
CA THR A 18 3.90 -0.74 2.06
C THR A 18 4.52 -0.65 3.44
N TRP A 19 4.95 -1.78 3.96
CA TRP A 19 5.81 -1.89 5.14
C TRP A 19 7.24 -2.28 4.79
N SER A 20 7.47 -2.75 3.56
CA SER A 20 8.79 -3.16 3.10
C SER A 20 9.75 -1.98 3.02
N ASN A 21 10.98 -2.18 3.51
CA ASN A 21 12.08 -1.24 3.30
C ASN A 21 12.76 -1.39 1.93
N GLY A 22 12.33 -2.36 1.10
CA GLY A 22 12.83 -2.63 -0.24
C GLY A 22 14.10 -3.48 -0.30
N GLU A 23 14.77 -3.72 0.81
CA GLU A 23 15.99 -4.54 0.87
C GLU A 23 15.63 -6.01 1.13
N LYS A 24 16.12 -6.90 0.29
CA LYS A 24 15.84 -8.34 0.39
C LYS A 24 16.45 -8.97 1.64
N GLY A 25 15.61 -9.70 2.36
CA GLY A 25 15.99 -10.44 3.56
C GLY A 25 15.83 -11.95 3.41
N LYS A 26 14.90 -12.55 4.16
CA LYS A 26 14.74 -14.00 4.32
C LYS A 26 13.58 -14.54 3.48
N ALA A 27 13.66 -15.82 3.12
CA ALA A 27 12.53 -16.56 2.56
C ALA A 27 11.63 -17.12 3.69
N MET A 28 10.33 -17.20 3.44
CA MET A 28 9.34 -17.74 4.36
C MET A 28 8.21 -18.47 3.63
N GLY A 29 7.48 -19.30 4.36
CA GLY A 29 6.20 -19.84 3.92
C GLY A 29 6.23 -21.25 3.37
N GLY A 30 7.36 -21.92 3.43
CA GLY A 30 7.48 -23.32 3.02
C GLY A 30 7.82 -24.26 4.16
N THR A 31 7.72 -25.56 3.89
CA THR A 31 8.35 -26.62 4.67
C THR A 31 8.78 -27.75 3.74
N SER A 32 9.83 -28.48 4.19
CA SER A 32 10.36 -29.62 3.46
C SER A 32 9.29 -30.68 3.17
N GLY A 33 9.32 -31.23 1.97
CA GLY A 33 8.55 -32.40 1.56
C GLY A 33 7.06 -32.19 1.28
N THR A 34 6.52 -30.97 1.36
CA THR A 34 5.06 -30.76 1.26
C THR A 34 4.69 -29.59 0.36
N VAL A 35 3.77 -29.83 -0.57
CA VAL A 35 3.05 -28.75 -1.29
C VAL A 35 2.20 -27.99 -0.30
N ARG A 36 2.26 -26.68 -0.33
CA ARG A 36 1.51 -25.82 0.58
C ARG A 36 0.78 -24.71 -0.13
N LYS A 37 -0.28 -24.28 0.52
CA LYS A 37 -1.01 -23.06 0.24
C LYS A 37 -0.59 -22.02 1.26
N ILE A 38 -0.22 -20.85 0.79
CA ILE A 38 0.26 -19.75 1.62
C ILE A 38 -0.51 -18.50 1.28
N TRP A 39 -0.95 -17.84 2.33
CA TRP A 39 -1.44 -16.48 2.29
C TRP A 39 -0.39 -15.59 2.95
N ALA A 40 -0.02 -14.51 2.30
CA ALA A 40 0.86 -13.49 2.84
C ALA A 40 0.22 -12.12 2.61
N VAL A 41 0.03 -11.37 3.68
CA VAL A 41 -0.61 -10.06 3.62
C VAL A 41 0.11 -9.03 4.48
N ASN A 42 0.11 -7.80 4.00
CA ASN A 42 0.36 -6.61 4.80
C ASN A 42 -0.98 -6.10 5.35
N ALA A 43 -1.02 -5.75 6.62
CA ALA A 43 -2.20 -5.23 7.31
C ALA A 43 -1.98 -3.78 7.73
N PHE A 44 -3.04 -3.00 7.70
CA PHE A 44 -3.08 -1.57 8.04
C PHE A 44 -4.31 -1.30 8.89
N SER A 45 -4.13 -0.60 9.99
CA SER A 45 -5.21 -0.11 10.82
C SER A 45 -5.92 1.09 10.19
N SER A 46 -7.09 1.45 10.67
CA SER A 46 -7.82 2.65 10.25
C SER A 46 -7.02 3.93 10.46
N ASP A 47 -6.24 4.03 11.54
CA ASP A 47 -5.40 5.20 11.80
C ASP A 47 -4.30 5.37 10.74
N GLU A 48 -3.69 4.26 10.31
CA GLU A 48 -2.68 4.24 9.25
C GLU A 48 -3.27 4.56 7.87
N LEU A 49 -4.55 4.23 7.66
CA LEU A 49 -5.27 4.48 6.42
C LEU A 49 -5.88 5.88 6.33
N ALA A 50 -5.92 6.65 7.41
CA ALA A 50 -6.54 7.97 7.43
C ALA A 50 -6.05 8.91 6.30
N SER A 51 -4.76 8.82 5.96
CA SER A 51 -4.17 9.62 4.87
C SER A 51 -4.46 9.05 3.47
N TYR A 52 -5.09 7.89 3.37
CA TYR A 52 -5.46 7.23 2.12
C TYR A 52 -6.96 7.31 1.83
N ALA A 53 -7.70 8.09 2.62
CA ALA A 53 -9.06 8.46 2.26
C ALA A 53 -9.07 8.97 0.80
N ASP A 54 -10.13 8.63 0.07
CA ASP A 54 -10.29 9.06 -1.32
C ASP A 54 -9.22 8.53 -2.30
N HIS A 55 -8.57 7.42 -1.96
CA HIS A 55 -7.64 6.73 -2.84
C HIS A 55 -8.15 5.32 -3.18
N LYS A 56 -7.56 4.75 -4.22
CA LYS A 56 -7.83 3.38 -4.69
C LYS A 56 -6.53 2.64 -4.92
N ILE A 57 -6.50 1.37 -4.58
CA ILE A 57 -5.41 0.46 -4.96
C ILE A 57 -5.63 0.08 -6.43
N THR A 58 -4.61 0.28 -7.26
CA THR A 58 -4.64 -0.04 -8.69
C THR A 58 -3.76 -1.23 -9.07
N ALA A 59 -2.75 -1.52 -8.24
CA ALA A 59 -1.90 -2.69 -8.41
C ALA A 59 -1.37 -3.18 -7.06
N ILE A 60 -1.09 -4.48 -6.98
CA ILE A 60 -0.30 -5.07 -5.91
C ILE A 60 1.04 -5.50 -6.51
N ASN A 61 2.13 -5.02 -5.96
CA ASN A 61 3.48 -5.38 -6.37
C ASN A 61 4.01 -6.45 -5.44
N VAL A 62 4.55 -7.51 -6.01
CA VAL A 62 5.06 -8.66 -5.26
C VAL A 62 6.50 -8.95 -5.63
N MET A 63 7.28 -9.43 -4.68
CA MET A 63 8.57 -10.03 -4.95
C MET A 63 8.61 -11.40 -4.30
N LEU A 64 8.79 -12.44 -5.10
CA LEU A 64 8.81 -13.83 -4.64
C LEU A 64 10.24 -14.34 -4.51
N ASN A 65 10.46 -15.29 -3.57
CA ASN A 65 11.73 -15.97 -3.39
C ASN A 65 11.83 -17.24 -4.25
N SER A 66 10.72 -17.87 -4.59
CA SER A 66 10.69 -19.06 -5.43
C SER A 66 9.43 -19.12 -6.27
N ALA A 67 9.45 -20.02 -7.27
CA ALA A 67 8.32 -20.20 -8.19
C ALA A 67 7.07 -20.71 -7.46
N VAL A 68 5.91 -20.34 -8.00
CA VAL A 68 4.58 -20.77 -7.55
C VAL A 68 3.83 -21.40 -8.73
N THR A 69 2.86 -22.27 -8.43
CA THR A 69 2.04 -22.95 -9.45
C THR A 69 0.67 -22.30 -9.62
N GLU A 70 0.19 -21.63 -8.58
CA GLU A 70 -1.04 -20.84 -8.59
C GLU A 70 -0.83 -19.56 -7.79
N MET A 71 -1.52 -18.51 -8.17
CA MET A 71 -1.49 -17.24 -7.47
C MET A 71 -2.81 -16.50 -7.57
N ARG A 72 -3.22 -15.87 -6.49
CA ARG A 72 -4.30 -14.89 -6.44
C ARG A 72 -3.85 -13.67 -5.68
N LEU A 73 -4.24 -12.51 -6.17
CA LEU A 73 -4.20 -11.27 -5.40
C LEU A 73 -5.43 -11.22 -4.50
N VAL A 74 -5.26 -10.70 -3.30
CA VAL A 74 -6.35 -10.60 -2.32
C VAL A 74 -6.32 -9.26 -1.60
N ILE A 75 -7.52 -8.74 -1.31
CA ILE A 75 -7.71 -7.63 -0.39
C ILE A 75 -8.77 -8.05 0.62
N LEU A 76 -8.53 -7.74 1.89
CA LEU A 76 -9.42 -8.06 2.98
C LEU A 76 -9.77 -6.77 3.74
N GLU A 77 -11.02 -6.65 4.15
CA GLU A 77 -11.48 -5.67 5.13
C GLU A 77 -11.96 -6.39 6.39
N ASN A 78 -11.47 -5.95 7.54
CA ASN A 78 -11.84 -6.56 8.83
C ASN A 78 -11.73 -8.09 8.76
N SER A 79 -10.63 -8.58 8.20
CA SER A 79 -10.33 -10.01 7.99
C SER A 79 -11.26 -10.76 7.02
N LYS A 80 -12.12 -10.09 6.27
CA LYS A 80 -12.96 -10.71 5.23
C LYS A 80 -12.43 -10.38 3.84
N ILE A 81 -12.39 -11.38 2.95
CA ILE A 81 -12.00 -11.17 1.56
C ILE A 81 -13.08 -10.31 0.87
N VAL A 82 -12.69 -9.12 0.42
CA VAL A 82 -13.54 -8.18 -0.34
C VAL A 82 -13.13 -8.09 -1.80
N TYR A 83 -11.91 -8.49 -2.12
CA TYR A 83 -11.41 -8.58 -3.49
C TYR A 83 -10.54 -9.81 -3.66
N SER A 84 -10.69 -10.49 -4.81
CA SER A 84 -9.85 -11.62 -5.19
C SER A 84 -9.73 -11.69 -6.71
N GLN A 85 -8.49 -11.78 -7.20
CA GLN A 85 -8.18 -11.89 -8.62
C GLN A 85 -7.23 -13.06 -8.87
N GLN A 86 -7.62 -13.99 -9.73
CA GLN A 86 -6.73 -15.04 -10.20
C GLN A 86 -5.66 -14.43 -11.10
N VAL A 87 -4.40 -14.75 -10.84
CA VAL A 87 -3.28 -14.47 -11.74
C VAL A 87 -3.22 -15.58 -12.78
N SER A 88 -3.12 -15.24 -14.05
CA SER A 88 -3.09 -16.21 -15.13
C SER A 88 -1.79 -17.04 -15.12
N ALA A 89 -1.83 -18.23 -15.72
CA ALA A 89 -0.64 -19.07 -15.85
C ALA A 89 0.48 -18.40 -16.65
N GLU A 90 0.13 -17.55 -17.61
CA GLU A 90 1.09 -16.77 -18.41
C GLU A 90 1.79 -15.71 -17.53
N GLU A 91 1.02 -14.95 -16.74
CA GLU A 91 1.56 -13.98 -15.79
C GLU A 91 2.44 -14.66 -14.74
N ILE A 92 2.01 -15.82 -14.20
CA ILE A 92 2.82 -16.60 -13.25
C ILE A 92 4.15 -17.04 -13.89
N ALA A 93 4.12 -17.52 -15.13
CA ALA A 93 5.31 -17.97 -15.85
C ALA A 93 6.29 -16.81 -16.16
N ALA A 94 5.79 -15.58 -16.24
CA ALA A 94 6.59 -14.37 -16.44
C ALA A 94 7.22 -13.82 -15.14
N LEU A 95 6.84 -14.35 -13.97
CA LEU A 95 7.40 -13.92 -12.71
C LEU A 95 8.88 -14.30 -12.58
N GLU A 96 9.69 -13.32 -12.30
CA GLU A 96 11.10 -13.54 -11.97
C GLU A 96 11.32 -13.47 -10.46
N VAL A 97 11.96 -14.51 -9.91
CA VAL A 97 12.31 -14.54 -8.48
C VAL A 97 13.26 -13.38 -8.15
N HIS A 98 13.07 -12.80 -6.96
CA HIS A 98 13.85 -11.66 -6.46
C HIS A 98 13.72 -10.36 -7.29
N LYS A 99 12.69 -10.25 -8.11
CA LYS A 99 12.34 -9.02 -8.81
C LYS A 99 10.91 -8.58 -8.48
N TRP A 100 10.71 -7.29 -8.42
CA TRP A 100 9.37 -6.74 -8.28
C TRP A 100 8.55 -7.02 -9.53
N ALA A 101 7.38 -7.59 -9.33
CA ALA A 101 6.36 -7.77 -10.36
C ALA A 101 5.13 -6.94 -10.01
N LYS A 102 4.75 -6.05 -10.92
CA LYS A 102 3.54 -5.24 -10.80
C LYS A 102 2.35 -6.05 -11.32
N MET A 103 1.40 -6.30 -10.44
CA MET A 103 0.14 -6.99 -10.72
C MET A 103 -1.00 -5.98 -10.70
N ALA A 104 -1.44 -5.54 -11.88
CA ALA A 104 -2.57 -4.62 -11.99
C ALA A 104 -3.87 -5.30 -11.52
N LEU A 105 -4.67 -4.57 -10.75
CA LEU A 105 -6.02 -5.04 -10.40
C LEU A 105 -6.95 -4.86 -11.60
N THR A 106 -7.75 -5.88 -11.91
CA THR A 106 -8.77 -5.81 -12.99
C THR A 106 -9.84 -4.76 -12.69
N THR A 107 -10.11 -4.55 -11.40
CA THR A 107 -10.97 -3.48 -10.90
C THR A 107 -10.23 -2.80 -9.76
N PRO A 108 -9.88 -1.51 -9.87
CA PRO A 108 -9.29 -0.76 -8.76
C PRO A 108 -10.16 -0.81 -7.52
N TYR A 109 -9.53 -1.01 -6.37
CA TYR A 109 -10.21 -1.15 -5.10
C TYR A 109 -10.16 0.18 -4.32
N VAL A 110 -11.33 0.75 -4.03
CA VAL A 110 -11.45 1.99 -3.25
C VAL A 110 -11.16 1.70 -1.77
N ILE A 111 -10.24 2.43 -1.18
CA ILE A 111 -9.87 2.25 0.23
C ILE A 111 -10.96 2.84 1.13
N ASP A 112 -11.50 2.03 2.04
CA ASP A 112 -12.29 2.50 3.17
C ASP A 112 -11.36 2.80 4.36
N PRO A 113 -11.10 4.07 4.68
CA PRO A 113 -10.18 4.42 5.77
C PRO A 113 -10.75 4.12 7.16
N SER A 114 -12.02 3.74 7.27
CA SER A 114 -12.64 3.36 8.55
C SER A 114 -12.51 1.87 8.90
N ALA A 115 -12.10 1.05 7.94
CA ALA A 115 -11.90 -0.37 8.10
C ALA A 115 -10.42 -0.73 8.32
N GLU A 116 -10.14 -1.87 8.95
CA GLU A 116 -8.83 -2.49 8.84
C GLU A 116 -8.68 -3.09 7.45
N LEU A 117 -7.59 -2.78 6.76
CA LEU A 117 -7.29 -3.25 5.42
C LEU A 117 -6.09 -4.18 5.43
N SER A 118 -6.22 -5.32 4.76
CA SER A 118 -5.06 -6.15 4.43
C SER A 118 -5.03 -6.42 2.94
N TYR A 119 -3.84 -6.44 2.35
CA TYR A 119 -3.66 -6.84 0.97
C TYR A 119 -2.43 -7.73 0.80
N GLY A 120 -2.46 -8.56 -0.21
CA GLY A 120 -1.34 -9.43 -0.53
C GLY A 120 -1.72 -10.52 -1.53
N TYR A 121 -1.22 -11.72 -1.29
CA TYR A 121 -1.44 -12.84 -2.19
C TYR A 121 -1.76 -14.15 -1.47
N TYR A 122 -2.42 -15.03 -2.21
CA TYR A 122 -2.49 -16.46 -1.98
C TYR A 122 -1.68 -17.16 -3.07
N VAL A 123 -0.88 -18.17 -2.71
CA VAL A 123 -0.11 -18.98 -3.66
C VAL A 123 -0.13 -20.46 -3.29
N VAL A 124 0.00 -21.29 -4.33
CA VAL A 124 0.34 -22.70 -4.20
C VAL A 124 1.75 -22.91 -4.72
N HIS A 125 2.57 -23.65 -4.00
CA HIS A 125 3.94 -23.93 -4.40
C HIS A 125 4.29 -25.41 -4.29
N ALA A 126 5.28 -25.84 -5.06
CA ALA A 126 5.80 -27.21 -4.98
C ALA A 126 6.48 -27.47 -3.63
N ALA A 127 6.67 -28.75 -3.30
CA ALA A 127 7.44 -29.16 -2.12
C ALA A 127 8.84 -28.53 -2.12
N ASP A 128 9.37 -28.32 -0.95
CA ASP A 128 10.73 -27.79 -0.69
C ASP A 128 11.00 -26.35 -1.20
N LEU A 129 9.96 -25.61 -1.63
CA LEU A 129 10.05 -24.22 -2.00
C LEU A 129 9.54 -23.29 -0.87
N PHE A 130 10.09 -22.07 -0.84
CA PHE A 130 9.72 -21.02 0.11
C PHE A 130 9.39 -19.74 -0.68
N PRO A 131 8.15 -19.58 -1.15
CA PRO A 131 7.81 -18.52 -2.10
C PRO A 131 7.80 -17.12 -1.49
N GLY A 132 7.47 -16.99 -0.21
CA GLY A 132 7.43 -15.68 0.44
C GLY A 132 8.82 -15.10 0.61
N LEU A 133 8.98 -13.83 0.25
CA LEU A 133 10.20 -13.07 0.48
C LEU A 133 9.92 -11.94 1.48
N LEU A 134 10.77 -11.84 2.48
CA LEU A 134 10.76 -10.78 3.47
C LEU A 134 11.86 -9.76 3.16
N ASP A 135 11.71 -8.58 3.69
CA ASP A 135 12.75 -7.56 3.68
C ASP A 135 13.84 -7.83 4.74
N SER A 136 14.80 -6.92 4.86
CA SER A 136 15.88 -7.02 5.86
C SER A 136 15.45 -6.64 7.28
N GLY A 137 14.21 -6.15 7.46
CA GLY A 137 13.70 -5.69 8.74
C GLY A 137 14.19 -4.28 9.14
N PRO A 138 13.88 -3.83 10.34
CA PRO A 138 13.11 -4.53 11.38
C PRO A 138 11.61 -4.67 11.01
N ALA A 139 10.92 -5.62 11.67
CA ALA A 139 9.49 -5.76 11.53
C ALA A 139 8.75 -4.53 12.06
N ILE A 140 7.66 -4.17 11.37
CA ILE A 140 6.66 -3.23 11.88
C ILE A 140 5.63 -4.03 12.68
N SER A 141 5.35 -3.61 13.89
CA SER A 141 4.47 -4.35 14.79
C SER A 141 3.04 -4.41 14.25
N GLY A 142 2.44 -5.60 14.24
CA GLY A 142 1.07 -5.81 13.75
C GLY A 142 0.90 -5.73 12.22
N ALA A 143 1.99 -5.57 11.46
CA ALA A 143 1.93 -5.23 10.04
C ALA A 143 1.81 -6.42 9.09
N CYS A 144 2.37 -7.57 9.43
CA CYS A 144 2.56 -8.67 8.48
C CYS A 144 2.04 -10.00 9.01
N PHE A 145 1.21 -10.66 8.20
CA PHE A 145 0.60 -11.92 8.58
C PHE A 145 0.80 -13.00 7.52
N ILE A 146 0.84 -14.23 7.99
CA ILE A 146 0.88 -15.45 7.18
C ILE A 146 -0.26 -16.39 7.61
N SER A 147 -0.79 -17.13 6.64
CA SER A 147 -1.52 -18.36 6.91
C SER A 147 -1.03 -19.46 5.99
N THR A 148 -0.98 -20.69 6.48
CA THR A 148 -0.51 -21.83 5.71
C THR A 148 -1.50 -22.99 5.84
N SER A 149 -1.72 -23.71 4.73
CA SER A 149 -2.58 -24.89 4.70
C SER A 149 -1.95 -25.98 3.84
N THR A 150 -2.12 -27.24 4.26
CA THR A 150 -1.81 -28.41 3.45
C THR A 150 -3.04 -29.01 2.81
N ALA A 151 -4.24 -28.49 3.09
CA ALA A 151 -5.50 -28.98 2.53
C ALA A 151 -5.51 -28.78 1.01
N LYS A 152 -5.99 -29.78 0.28
CA LYS A 152 -6.17 -29.73 -1.18
C LYS A 152 -7.40 -28.92 -1.63
N SER A 153 -8.18 -28.37 -0.68
CA SER A 153 -9.35 -27.56 -1.02
C SER A 153 -8.93 -26.37 -1.87
N ASP A 154 -9.73 -26.09 -2.88
CA ASP A 154 -9.60 -24.90 -3.70
C ASP A 154 -9.55 -23.63 -2.83
N PHE A 155 -9.16 -22.53 -3.46
CA PHE A 155 -9.25 -21.21 -2.84
C PHE A 155 -10.62 -21.09 -2.15
N ASP A 156 -10.63 -21.24 -0.84
CA ASP A 156 -11.83 -21.10 -0.04
C ASP A 156 -11.95 -19.66 0.45
N THR A 157 -13.16 -19.14 0.41
CA THR A 157 -13.52 -17.85 1.01
C THR A 157 -13.44 -17.87 2.53
N THR A 158 -13.26 -19.04 3.14
CA THR A 158 -12.99 -19.16 4.57
C THR A 158 -11.59 -18.63 4.86
N VAL A 159 -11.52 -17.54 5.57
CA VAL A 159 -10.25 -16.92 5.95
C VAL A 159 -9.51 -17.86 6.89
N PRO A 160 -8.29 -18.29 6.53
CA PRO A 160 -7.48 -19.14 7.40
C PRO A 160 -7.06 -18.40 8.68
N SER A 161 -6.63 -19.16 9.68
CA SER A 161 -6.06 -18.57 10.88
C SER A 161 -4.78 -17.79 10.56
N TRP A 162 -4.75 -16.51 10.92
CA TRP A 162 -3.61 -15.64 10.69
C TRP A 162 -2.58 -15.76 11.81
N THR A 163 -1.32 -15.80 11.43
CA THR A 163 -0.17 -15.73 12.35
C THR A 163 0.63 -14.49 12.00
N ASN A 164 0.86 -13.62 12.99
CA ASN A 164 1.78 -12.50 12.86
C ASN A 164 3.22 -13.05 12.74
N ILE A 165 3.98 -12.58 11.75
CA ILE A 165 5.34 -13.07 11.50
C ILE A 165 6.43 -12.30 12.25
N GLU A 166 6.09 -11.21 12.92
CA GLU A 166 7.03 -10.33 13.63
C GLU A 166 7.99 -11.10 14.54
N ALA A 167 7.44 -11.94 15.44
CA ALA A 167 8.24 -12.70 16.39
C ALA A 167 9.13 -13.76 15.73
N ALA A 168 8.74 -14.30 14.58
CA ALA A 168 9.45 -15.35 13.89
C ALA A 168 10.54 -14.82 12.94
N ALA A 169 10.32 -13.66 12.34
CA ALA A 169 11.15 -13.18 11.24
C ALA A 169 11.83 -11.83 11.51
N ASN A 170 11.23 -10.98 12.35
CA ASN A 170 11.66 -9.59 12.55
C ASN A 170 11.86 -8.84 11.21
N ALA A 171 10.89 -8.96 10.30
CA ALA A 171 10.94 -8.44 8.94
C ALA A 171 9.52 -8.27 8.39
N ASN A 172 9.38 -7.58 7.26
CA ASN A 172 8.11 -7.34 6.61
C ASN A 172 8.05 -8.05 5.25
N TRP A 173 6.85 -8.28 4.72
CA TRP A 173 6.70 -8.87 3.39
C TRP A 173 7.22 -7.92 2.30
N MET A 174 7.92 -8.47 1.31
CA MET A 174 8.25 -7.76 0.07
C MET A 174 6.98 -7.59 -0.78
N LEU A 175 6.08 -6.76 -0.27
CA LEU A 175 4.78 -6.42 -0.84
C LEU A 175 4.59 -4.91 -0.81
N SER A 176 4.05 -4.35 -1.88
CA SER A 176 3.58 -2.96 -1.91
C SER A 176 2.31 -2.85 -2.76
N ALA A 177 1.53 -1.82 -2.53
CA ALA A 177 0.40 -1.50 -3.40
C ALA A 177 0.58 -0.11 -4.00
N ASP A 178 0.31 0.01 -5.30
CA ASP A 178 0.20 1.30 -5.97
C ASP A 178 -1.17 1.88 -5.65
N VAL A 179 -1.18 3.10 -5.14
CA VAL A 179 -2.38 3.77 -4.68
C VAL A 179 -2.52 5.10 -5.42
N GLU A 180 -3.60 5.23 -6.17
CA GLU A 180 -3.92 6.42 -6.95
C GLU A 180 -5.07 7.19 -6.31
N ALA A 181 -5.04 8.52 -6.42
CA ALA A 181 -6.19 9.33 -6.06
C ALA A 181 -7.39 8.98 -6.95
N GLN A 182 -8.59 8.98 -6.39
CA GLN A 182 -9.80 8.79 -7.18
C GLN A 182 -9.99 9.99 -8.12
N SER A 183 -10.11 9.72 -9.42
CA SER A 183 -10.21 10.77 -10.45
C SER A 183 -11.47 11.65 -10.34
N GLU A 184 -12.48 11.19 -9.64
CA GLU A 184 -13.73 11.93 -9.40
C GLU A 184 -13.68 12.80 -8.14
N ILE A 185 -12.63 12.69 -7.34
CA ILE A 185 -12.48 13.59 -6.24
C ILE A 185 -12.08 14.93 -6.81
N LYS A 186 -13.07 15.78 -6.86
CA LYS A 186 -12.88 17.21 -6.98
C LYS A 186 -11.75 17.56 -6.03
N THR A 187 -10.71 18.20 -6.55
CA THR A 187 -9.69 18.93 -5.78
C THR A 187 -10.30 19.28 -4.42
N PRO A 188 -9.66 18.91 -3.29
CA PRO A 188 -10.25 19.18 -1.99
C PRO A 188 -10.79 20.60 -2.04
N VAL A 189 -12.06 20.77 -1.72
CA VAL A 189 -12.67 22.09 -1.80
C VAL A 189 -11.98 22.93 -0.75
N VAL A 190 -10.85 23.48 -1.13
CA VAL A 190 -10.17 24.49 -0.32
C VAL A 190 -11.14 25.67 -0.27
N LYS A 191 -11.74 25.86 0.87
CA LYS A 191 -12.70 26.93 1.09
C LYS A 191 -12.03 28.28 0.90
N ASP A 192 -10.87 28.43 1.47
CA ASP A 192 -10.03 29.62 1.37
C ASP A 192 -8.59 29.30 1.82
N TYR A 193 -7.72 30.26 1.57
CA TYR A 193 -6.33 30.26 2.04
C TYR A 193 -6.09 31.40 3.01
N THR A 194 -5.16 31.20 3.93
CA THR A 194 -4.65 32.25 4.81
C THR A 194 -3.16 32.42 4.54
N VAL A 195 -2.72 33.66 4.36
CA VAL A 195 -1.30 33.98 4.16
C VAL A 195 -0.74 34.55 5.47
N TYR A 196 0.38 33.97 5.88
CA TYR A 196 1.18 34.46 6.99
C TYR A 196 2.48 35.07 6.46
N ARG A 197 2.90 36.20 7.03
CA ARG A 197 4.19 36.83 6.79
C ARG A 197 4.95 36.94 8.11
N ASP A 198 6.15 36.36 8.15
CA ASP A 198 6.99 36.29 9.35
C ASP A 198 6.24 35.69 10.56
N GLY A 199 5.35 34.70 10.30
CA GLY A 199 4.52 34.04 11.31
C GLY A 199 3.27 34.82 11.75
N VAL A 200 3.02 36.01 11.18
CA VAL A 200 1.82 36.82 11.46
C VAL A 200 0.82 36.71 10.31
N GLU A 201 -0.45 36.46 10.62
CA GLU A 201 -1.52 36.48 9.62
C GLU A 201 -1.63 37.86 8.97
N VAL A 202 -1.52 37.91 7.64
CA VAL A 202 -1.67 39.15 6.86
C VAL A 202 -2.94 39.16 6.01
N LYS A 203 -3.45 37.98 5.66
CA LYS A 203 -4.69 37.86 4.91
C LYS A 203 -5.27 36.46 5.07
N SER A 204 -6.59 36.39 5.33
CA SER A 204 -7.40 35.17 5.32
C SER A 204 -8.56 35.28 4.31
N GLY A 205 -9.24 34.17 4.08
CA GLY A 205 -10.39 34.10 3.20
C GLY A 205 -10.07 34.31 1.71
N ILE A 206 -8.85 33.96 1.26
CA ILE A 206 -8.45 34.07 -0.13
C ILE A 206 -8.99 32.85 -0.88
N THR A 207 -9.88 33.05 -1.84
CA THR A 207 -10.44 31.98 -2.67
C THR A 207 -9.65 31.75 -3.96
N GLY A 208 -8.74 32.65 -4.31
CA GLY A 208 -7.85 32.54 -5.47
C GLY A 208 -6.52 31.88 -5.14
N LEU A 209 -5.69 31.71 -6.15
CA LEU A 209 -4.35 31.13 -6.06
C LEU A 209 -3.24 32.18 -6.08
N THR A 210 -3.58 33.42 -5.79
CA THR A 210 -2.64 34.54 -5.74
C THR A 210 -2.99 35.53 -4.63
N TYR A 211 -1.96 36.13 -4.07
CA TYR A 211 -2.07 37.23 -3.14
C TYR A 211 -1.01 38.28 -3.45
N THR A 212 -1.37 39.55 -3.43
CA THR A 212 -0.43 40.65 -3.69
C THR A 212 -0.55 41.67 -2.57
N GLU A 213 0.59 42.14 -2.07
CA GLU A 213 0.66 43.24 -1.11
C GLU A 213 1.80 44.21 -1.42
N GLU A 214 1.66 45.43 -0.93
CA GLU A 214 2.73 46.43 -0.97
C GLU A 214 3.65 46.31 0.25
N LEU A 215 4.95 46.29 0.02
CA LEU A 215 5.96 46.13 1.06
C LEU A 215 7.01 47.24 1.04
N ALA A 216 7.53 47.56 2.19
CA ALA A 216 8.81 48.29 2.31
C ALA A 216 9.95 47.38 1.81
N PRO A 217 11.12 47.94 1.44
CA PRO A 217 12.29 47.11 1.14
C PRO A 217 12.66 46.27 2.38
N GLY A 218 12.85 44.98 2.20
CA GLY A 218 13.16 44.02 3.29
C GLY A 218 13.18 42.59 2.81
N THR A 219 13.47 41.66 3.74
CA THR A 219 13.36 40.21 3.54
C THR A 219 12.18 39.72 4.37
N TYR A 220 11.31 38.92 3.76
CA TYR A 220 10.08 38.40 4.37
C TYR A 220 9.94 36.91 4.12
N THR A 221 9.42 36.19 5.11
CA THR A 221 9.09 34.77 4.99
C THR A 221 7.58 34.59 4.93
N TYR A 222 7.10 33.85 3.90
CA TYR A 222 5.69 33.56 3.72
C TYR A 222 5.39 32.08 3.90
N THR A 223 4.24 31.79 4.55
CA THR A 223 3.67 30.45 4.70
C THR A 223 2.15 30.48 4.53
#